data_35aa95ca6cdbac4009c50a178301d8d1
#
_entry.id   35aa95ca6cdbac4009c50a178301d8d1
#
_cell.length_a   1.000
_cell.length_b   1.000
_cell.length_c   1.000
_cell.angle_alpha   90.00
_cell.angle_beta   90.00
_cell.angle_gamma   90.00
#
_symmetry.space_group_name_H-M   'P 1'
#
loop_
_entity.id
_entity.type
_entity.pdbx_description
1 polymer ?
#
loop_
_entity_poly.entity_id
_entity_poly.type
_entity_poly.pdbx_seq_one_letter_code
_entity_poly.pdbx_strand_id
1 'polypeptide(L)'
;MEVFQELGLAIENLWREANYDEALFPDIAARALGDANLNQRVGPWEILRWLHTTAQLPLQQDADGRFGDPPITLFNGPRFYIDIYFWLYGTTDIHQHSFAGAFQVLLGSSIHSHYSFEQAREVNSHFLAGQTVLNGVRLLQEGDIQQIRPGDRYIHSLFHLDKPSATITVRTYAIPSRMPQYSYLKPHLAYDPFFKEQTIMKKAQSVSLLLSMQHPQGDEMIRELIDASDFQTTFHVLDTAFRQLCTNELEHAFQLSTGRQRFNALLEHARARHGELTDLLPPVFDEQQRQSNIIKRRTVITEPEHRFFLALLLNVPERAGLLELVRQRYPESDPVETVLDWVDELSRTKVFGSLESNILGIQDFDDLHLFALQGMLEGRSTEEMREGLAAEYPAGQAASMRERIENVCADLLNSPLFKSIFKASAPLSETAASSG
;
A
#
# COMPACT_ATOMS: atom_id res chain seq x y z
N MET A 1 -9.85 32.18 -3.38
CA MET A 1 -11.16 31.61 -3.05
C MET A 1 -11.53 31.94 -1.62
N GLU A 2 -12.66 32.62 -1.46
CA GLU A 2 -13.08 33.18 -0.17
C GLU A 2 -13.30 32.12 0.91
N VAL A 3 -13.89 30.97 0.55
CA VAL A 3 -14.16 29.87 1.48
C VAL A 3 -12.93 29.35 2.22
N PHE A 4 -11.77 29.34 1.58
CA PHE A 4 -10.52 28.88 2.24
C PHE A 4 -9.88 30.01 3.06
N GLN A 5 -10.13 31.27 2.76
CA GLN A 5 -9.74 32.38 3.63
C GLN A 5 -10.59 32.38 4.91
N GLU A 6 -11.90 32.18 4.79
CA GLU A 6 -12.80 32.02 5.95
C GLU A 6 -12.37 30.85 6.83
N LEU A 7 -12.12 29.67 6.23
CA LEU A 7 -11.66 28.48 6.94
C LEU A 7 -10.31 28.73 7.65
N GLY A 8 -9.36 29.34 6.95
CA GLY A 8 -8.05 29.65 7.52
C GLY A 8 -8.15 30.61 8.71
N LEU A 9 -8.97 31.66 8.60
CA LEU A 9 -9.21 32.60 9.70
C LEU A 9 -9.93 31.94 10.88
N ALA A 10 -10.91 31.08 10.63
CA ALA A 10 -11.59 30.33 11.68
C ALA A 10 -10.63 29.43 12.46
N ILE A 11 -9.77 28.67 11.77
CA ILE A 11 -8.74 27.82 12.39
C ILE A 11 -7.76 28.66 13.19
N GLU A 12 -7.25 29.77 12.64
CA GLU A 12 -6.30 30.65 13.33
C GLU A 12 -6.90 31.20 14.65
N ASN A 13 -8.19 31.57 14.64
CA ASN A 13 -8.87 32.06 15.82
C ASN A 13 -9.03 30.97 16.89
N LEU A 14 -9.51 29.77 16.51
CA LEU A 14 -9.68 28.64 17.42
C LEU A 14 -8.34 28.20 18.02
N TRP A 15 -7.29 28.15 17.19
CA TRP A 15 -5.97 27.72 17.67
C TRP A 15 -5.31 28.78 18.57
N ARG A 16 -5.52 30.06 18.29
CA ARG A 16 -5.09 31.13 19.18
C ARG A 16 -5.78 31.08 20.55
N GLU A 17 -7.09 30.81 20.60
CA GLU A 17 -7.83 30.58 21.85
C GLU A 17 -7.29 29.40 22.65
N ALA A 18 -6.76 28.38 21.96
CA ALA A 18 -6.08 27.23 22.55
C ALA A 18 -4.58 27.49 22.82
N ASN A 19 -4.13 28.76 22.85
CA ASN A 19 -2.73 29.16 23.05
C ASN A 19 -1.74 28.48 22.07
N TYR A 20 -2.19 28.14 20.86
CA TYR A 20 -1.40 27.46 19.84
C TYR A 20 -0.84 26.11 20.29
N ASP A 21 -1.58 25.38 21.14
CA ASP A 21 -1.19 24.03 21.52
C ASP A 21 -1.25 23.11 20.29
N GLU A 22 -0.07 22.60 19.89
CA GLU A 22 0.07 21.70 18.73
C GLU A 22 -0.69 20.36 18.91
N ALA A 23 -0.84 19.91 20.15
CA ALA A 23 -1.55 18.65 20.43
C ALA A 23 -3.05 18.76 20.12
N LEU A 24 -3.63 19.95 20.19
CA LEU A 24 -5.03 20.23 19.89
C LEU A 24 -5.28 20.55 18.41
N PHE A 25 -4.23 20.85 17.64
CA PHE A 25 -4.40 21.29 16.26
C PHE A 25 -5.14 20.29 15.36
N PRO A 26 -4.92 18.96 15.43
CA PRO A 26 -5.69 17.99 14.64
C PRO A 26 -7.19 18.05 14.92
N ASP A 27 -7.58 18.21 16.19
CA ASP A 27 -8.99 18.29 16.58
C ASP A 27 -9.61 19.62 16.10
N ILE A 28 -8.89 20.72 16.21
CA ILE A 28 -9.32 22.06 15.71
C ILE A 28 -9.48 22.03 14.19
N ALA A 29 -8.50 21.48 13.46
CA ALA A 29 -8.55 21.38 12.00
C ALA A 29 -9.70 20.51 11.53
N ALA A 30 -9.90 19.33 12.16
CA ALA A 30 -11.00 18.43 11.81
C ALA A 30 -12.38 19.06 12.06
N ARG A 31 -12.55 19.72 13.21
CA ARG A 31 -13.79 20.44 13.52
C ARG A 31 -14.07 21.57 12.52
N ALA A 32 -13.07 22.38 12.22
CA ALA A 32 -13.23 23.50 11.30
C ALA A 32 -13.53 23.02 9.86
N LEU A 33 -12.93 21.92 9.40
CA LEU A 33 -13.30 21.29 8.13
C LEU A 33 -14.76 20.82 8.12
N GLY A 34 -15.23 20.19 9.20
CA GLY A 34 -16.62 19.76 9.35
C GLY A 34 -17.61 20.95 9.32
N ASP A 35 -17.32 21.99 10.11
CA ASP A 35 -18.15 23.19 10.18
C ASP A 35 -18.17 23.97 8.83
N ALA A 36 -17.06 23.92 8.07
CA ALA A 36 -16.97 24.60 6.77
C ALA A 36 -17.82 23.97 5.68
N ASN A 37 -18.20 22.69 5.80
CA ASN A 37 -19.04 21.94 4.87
C ASN A 37 -18.61 22.13 3.39
N LEU A 38 -17.33 21.90 3.13
CA LEU A 38 -16.68 22.23 1.85
C LEU A 38 -17.34 21.52 0.66
N ASN A 39 -17.75 20.25 0.81
CA ASN A 39 -18.37 19.46 -0.27
C ASN A 39 -19.69 20.07 -0.79
N GLN A 40 -20.36 20.95 0.00
CA GLN A 40 -21.56 21.67 -0.41
C GLN A 40 -21.26 23.07 -0.97
N ARG A 41 -20.03 23.58 -0.77
CA ARG A 41 -19.67 24.98 -1.05
C ARG A 41 -18.70 25.12 -2.21
N VAL A 42 -17.90 24.11 -2.53
CA VAL A 42 -16.86 24.21 -3.57
C VAL A 42 -16.59 22.85 -4.20
N GLY A 43 -16.60 22.81 -5.53
CA GLY A 43 -16.17 21.66 -6.29
C GLY A 43 -14.67 21.70 -6.64
N PRO A 44 -14.00 20.54 -6.83
CA PRO A 44 -12.60 20.51 -7.18
C PRO A 44 -12.30 21.21 -8.51
N TRP A 45 -13.23 21.13 -9.47
CA TRP A 45 -13.09 21.80 -10.77
C TRP A 45 -13.23 23.32 -10.68
N GLU A 46 -13.94 23.84 -9.70
CA GLU A 46 -14.02 25.28 -9.41
C GLU A 46 -12.68 25.80 -8.88
N ILE A 47 -11.98 24.99 -8.09
CA ILE A 47 -10.64 25.32 -7.61
C ILE A 47 -9.65 25.41 -8.79
N LEU A 48 -9.70 24.48 -9.74
CA LEU A 48 -8.86 24.54 -10.94
C LEU A 48 -9.22 25.75 -11.83
N ARG A 49 -10.50 26.05 -11.97
CA ARG A 49 -10.94 27.25 -12.72
C ARG A 49 -10.46 28.54 -12.04
N TRP A 50 -10.52 28.60 -10.72
CA TRP A 50 -9.95 29.72 -9.98
C TRP A 50 -8.43 29.83 -10.18
N LEU A 51 -7.71 28.73 -10.12
CA LEU A 51 -6.26 28.71 -10.39
C LEU A 51 -5.91 29.31 -11.75
N HIS A 52 -6.71 29.01 -12.78
CA HIS A 52 -6.49 29.53 -14.14
C HIS A 52 -6.79 31.04 -14.28
N THR A 53 -7.64 31.59 -13.44
CA THR A 53 -8.14 32.96 -13.59
C THR A 53 -7.63 33.94 -12.56
N THR A 54 -7.04 33.46 -11.45
CA THR A 54 -6.53 34.34 -10.40
C THR A 54 -5.25 35.04 -10.82
N ALA A 55 -5.16 36.34 -10.50
CA ALA A 55 -3.94 37.12 -10.73
C ALA A 55 -2.84 36.86 -9.69
N GLN A 56 -3.21 36.34 -8.51
CA GLN A 56 -2.28 36.10 -7.42
C GLN A 56 -2.69 34.87 -6.61
N LEU A 57 -1.73 33.96 -6.43
CA LEU A 57 -1.86 32.78 -5.60
C LEU A 57 -1.28 33.02 -4.20
N PRO A 58 -1.79 32.36 -3.16
CA PRO A 58 -1.05 32.17 -1.92
C PRO A 58 0.35 31.60 -2.20
N LEU A 59 1.29 31.81 -1.28
CA LEU A 59 2.61 31.17 -1.38
C LEU A 59 2.43 29.64 -1.45
N GLN A 60 2.90 29.05 -2.53
CA GLN A 60 2.80 27.61 -2.76
C GLN A 60 3.87 26.86 -1.96
N GLN A 61 3.46 25.83 -1.21
CA GLN A 61 4.36 25.07 -0.35
C GLN A 61 5.09 23.95 -1.13
N ASP A 62 4.49 23.42 -2.18
CA ASP A 62 5.12 22.45 -3.10
C ASP A 62 4.95 22.90 -4.55
N ALA A 63 5.71 23.94 -4.92
CA ALA A 63 5.65 24.51 -6.26
C ALA A 63 6.12 23.56 -7.36
N ASP A 64 6.99 22.59 -7.03
CA ASP A 64 7.50 21.58 -7.97
C ASP A 64 6.51 20.41 -8.19
N GLY A 65 5.43 20.34 -7.40
CA GLY A 65 4.42 19.28 -7.53
C GLY A 65 4.95 17.88 -7.23
N ARG A 66 5.72 17.73 -6.15
CA ARG A 66 6.33 16.45 -5.77
C ARG A 66 5.38 15.49 -5.09
N PHE A 67 4.29 16.04 -4.53
CA PHE A 67 3.29 15.28 -3.80
C PHE A 67 1.89 15.71 -4.24
N GLY A 68 1.15 14.81 -4.91
CA GLY A 68 -0.12 15.11 -5.56
C GLY A 68 0.03 15.49 -7.04
N ASP A 69 -1.10 15.52 -7.77
CA ASP A 69 -1.16 15.67 -9.23
C ASP A 69 -2.11 16.80 -9.70
N PRO A 70 -1.92 18.08 -9.39
CA PRO A 70 -0.92 18.73 -8.55
C PRO A 70 -1.40 19.03 -7.13
N PRO A 71 -0.49 19.40 -6.19
CA PRO A 71 -0.83 20.11 -4.96
C PRO A 71 -1.10 21.58 -5.29
N ILE A 72 -2.06 22.22 -4.60
CA ILE A 72 -2.33 23.66 -4.71
C ILE A 72 -2.57 24.22 -3.33
N THR A 73 -1.75 25.16 -2.89
CA THR A 73 -1.96 25.88 -1.64
C THR A 73 -3.09 26.90 -1.82
N LEU A 74 -4.15 26.75 -1.05
CA LEU A 74 -5.38 27.56 -1.10
C LEU A 74 -5.39 28.67 -0.02
N PHE A 75 -4.71 28.41 1.08
CA PHE A 75 -4.46 29.36 2.17
C PHE A 75 -3.08 29.13 2.75
N ASN A 76 -2.35 30.22 3.01
CA ASN A 76 -1.02 30.16 3.62
C ASN A 76 -0.93 31.14 4.78
N GLY A 77 -0.97 30.61 6.00
CA GLY A 77 -0.82 31.37 7.25
C GLY A 77 0.60 31.23 7.83
N PRO A 78 0.90 31.94 8.92
CA PRO A 78 2.23 31.93 9.53
C PRO A 78 2.58 30.62 10.26
N ARG A 79 1.59 29.79 10.62
CA ARG A 79 1.77 28.57 11.40
C ARG A 79 1.24 27.31 10.73
N PHE A 80 0.34 27.45 9.77
CA PHE A 80 -0.29 26.37 9.04
C PHE A 80 -0.72 26.84 7.66
N TYR A 81 -1.07 25.91 6.81
CA TYR A 81 -1.58 26.15 5.47
C TYR A 81 -2.65 25.13 5.09
N ILE A 82 -3.38 25.42 4.01
CA ILE A 82 -4.44 24.56 3.47
C ILE A 82 -4.08 24.27 2.03
N ASP A 83 -3.93 22.99 1.72
CA ASP A 83 -3.70 22.48 0.37
C ASP A 83 -4.88 21.66 -0.12
N ILE A 84 -5.09 21.67 -1.44
CA ILE A 84 -5.79 20.58 -2.13
C ILE A 84 -4.73 19.71 -2.83
N TYR A 85 -4.92 18.41 -2.72
CA TYR A 85 -4.17 17.41 -3.48
C TYR A 85 -5.12 16.70 -4.43
N PHE A 86 -4.77 16.67 -5.71
CA PHE A 86 -5.40 15.79 -6.70
C PHE A 86 -4.60 14.50 -6.79
N TRP A 87 -5.28 13.39 -7.03
CA TRP A 87 -4.66 12.07 -7.10
C TRP A 87 -5.13 11.35 -8.36
N LEU A 88 -4.21 11.03 -9.25
CA LEU A 88 -4.45 10.28 -10.47
C LEU A 88 -4.18 8.79 -10.29
N TYR A 89 -3.37 8.43 -9.31
CA TYR A 89 -2.96 7.05 -9.06
C TYR A 89 -3.10 6.71 -7.57
N GLY A 90 -3.45 5.44 -7.30
CA GLY A 90 -3.40 4.92 -5.94
C GLY A 90 -1.94 4.71 -5.49
N THR A 91 -1.64 5.01 -4.23
CA THR A 91 -0.35 4.74 -3.60
C THR A 91 -0.49 3.70 -2.50
N THR A 92 0.53 2.90 -2.30
CA THR A 92 0.62 1.91 -1.22
C THR A 92 1.57 2.34 -0.12
N ASP A 93 2.11 3.55 -0.21
CA ASP A 93 3.12 4.03 0.74
C ASP A 93 2.51 4.18 2.13
N ILE A 94 3.05 3.40 3.06
CA ILE A 94 2.71 3.50 4.47
C ILE A 94 3.69 4.50 5.08
N HIS A 95 3.18 5.54 5.73
CA HIS A 95 4.01 6.61 6.25
C HIS A 95 3.44 7.25 7.50
N GLN A 96 4.30 7.96 8.22
CA GLN A 96 3.95 8.88 9.29
C GLN A 96 4.15 10.32 8.83
N HIS A 97 3.66 11.29 9.59
CA HIS A 97 3.80 12.70 9.30
C HIS A 97 4.65 13.42 10.35
N SER A 98 5.47 14.39 9.90
CA SER A 98 6.18 15.30 10.77
C SER A 98 5.37 16.56 11.13
N PHE A 99 4.09 16.60 10.77
CA PHE A 99 3.18 17.73 11.00
C PHE A 99 1.87 17.24 11.65
N ALA A 100 1.15 18.18 12.26
CA ALA A 100 -0.19 17.98 12.79
C ALA A 100 -1.24 18.56 11.84
N GLY A 101 -2.45 17.97 11.78
CA GLY A 101 -3.51 18.49 10.94
C GLY A 101 -4.74 17.60 10.82
N ALA A 102 -5.51 17.85 9.76
CA ALA A 102 -6.60 16.99 9.33
C ALA A 102 -6.78 17.09 7.81
N PHE A 103 -7.33 16.04 7.21
CA PHE A 103 -7.76 16.10 5.81
C PHE A 103 -9.22 15.71 5.65
N GLN A 104 -9.85 16.21 4.59
CA GLN A 104 -11.19 15.86 4.16
C GLN A 104 -11.18 15.35 2.73
N VAL A 105 -11.92 14.29 2.45
CA VAL A 105 -12.16 13.82 1.07
C VAL A 105 -13.11 14.78 0.38
N LEU A 106 -12.65 15.47 -0.66
CA LEU A 106 -13.45 16.40 -1.44
C LEU A 106 -14.07 15.75 -2.67
N LEU A 107 -13.40 14.77 -3.26
CA LEU A 107 -13.85 14.04 -4.45
C LEU A 107 -13.37 12.58 -4.38
N GLY A 108 -14.29 11.67 -4.70
CA GLY A 108 -13.99 10.25 -4.84
C GLY A 108 -13.90 9.51 -3.51
N SER A 109 -13.21 8.37 -3.52
CA SER A 109 -13.11 7.47 -2.37
C SER A 109 -11.71 6.88 -2.23
N SER A 110 -11.40 6.36 -1.03
CA SER A 110 -10.07 5.80 -0.73
C SER A 110 -10.16 4.66 0.28
N ILE A 111 -9.30 3.65 0.15
CA ILE A 111 -9.03 2.70 1.22
C ILE A 111 -8.02 3.34 2.16
N HIS A 112 -8.40 3.50 3.41
CA HIS A 112 -7.59 4.08 4.47
C HIS A 112 -7.20 3.00 5.47
N SER A 113 -5.90 2.73 5.57
CA SER A 113 -5.34 1.72 6.46
C SER A 113 -4.49 2.37 7.54
N HIS A 114 -4.69 1.96 8.79
CA HIS A 114 -3.92 2.39 9.95
C HIS A 114 -2.98 1.30 10.41
N TYR A 115 -1.78 1.70 10.82
CA TYR A 115 -0.73 0.79 11.26
C TYR A 115 -0.10 1.24 12.58
N SER A 116 0.54 0.29 13.26
CA SER A 116 1.60 0.51 14.24
C SER A 116 2.91 -0.10 13.75
N PHE A 117 4.02 0.40 14.30
CA PHE A 117 5.33 -0.18 14.06
C PHE A 117 5.90 -0.62 15.41
N GLU A 118 5.90 -1.93 15.62
CA GLU A 118 6.19 -2.56 16.90
C GLU A 118 7.62 -3.10 16.95
N GLN A 119 8.14 -3.31 18.16
CA GLN A 119 9.49 -3.84 18.39
C GLN A 119 10.57 -3.10 17.61
N ALA A 120 10.39 -1.77 17.44
CA ALA A 120 11.29 -0.95 16.65
C ALA A 120 12.71 -0.98 17.21
N ARG A 121 13.67 -1.34 16.35
CA ARG A 121 15.11 -1.30 16.61
C ARG A 121 15.72 -0.30 15.66
N GLU A 122 16.40 0.69 16.22
CA GLU A 122 17.14 1.65 15.43
C GLU A 122 18.41 0.99 14.86
N VAL A 123 18.51 0.94 13.52
CA VAL A 123 19.73 0.62 12.80
C VAL A 123 20.62 1.86 12.72
N ASN A 124 19.99 2.98 12.37
CA ASN A 124 20.49 4.34 12.51
C ASN A 124 19.30 5.32 12.49
N SER A 125 19.56 6.63 12.61
CA SER A 125 18.52 7.67 12.67
C SER A 125 17.61 7.77 11.43
N HIS A 126 17.94 7.11 10.33
CA HIS A 126 17.18 7.12 9.06
C HIS A 126 16.66 5.74 8.67
N PHE A 127 16.93 4.70 9.49
CA PHE A 127 16.56 3.33 9.15
C PHE A 127 16.25 2.50 10.40
N LEU A 128 15.02 1.96 10.45
CA LEU A 128 14.55 1.14 11.56
C LEU A 128 14.20 -0.26 11.07
N ALA A 129 14.43 -1.25 11.93
CA ALA A 129 13.90 -2.60 11.81
C ALA A 129 12.82 -2.83 12.88
N GLY A 130 11.75 -3.55 12.55
CA GLY A 130 10.64 -3.80 13.47
C GLY A 130 9.53 -4.60 12.81
N GLN A 131 8.29 -4.38 13.21
CA GLN A 131 7.13 -5.05 12.64
C GLN A 131 6.00 -4.06 12.36
N THR A 132 5.60 -3.96 11.11
CA THR A 132 4.41 -3.21 10.69
C THR A 132 3.17 -4.05 10.96
N VAL A 133 2.29 -3.59 11.84
CA VAL A 133 1.02 -4.24 12.21
C VAL A 133 -0.13 -3.42 11.67
N LEU A 134 -1.06 -4.05 10.96
CA LEU A 134 -2.29 -3.40 10.50
C LEU A 134 -3.31 -3.35 11.65
N ASN A 135 -3.74 -2.15 12.02
CA ASN A 135 -4.69 -1.94 13.12
C ASN A 135 -6.14 -1.80 12.64
N GLY A 136 -6.33 -1.47 11.37
CA GLY A 136 -7.66 -1.35 10.79
C GLY A 136 -7.65 -0.80 9.37
N VAL A 137 -8.71 -1.11 8.64
CA VAL A 137 -8.95 -0.64 7.27
C VAL A 137 -10.38 -0.12 7.19
N ARG A 138 -10.58 0.97 6.46
CA ARG A 138 -11.91 1.50 6.18
C ARG A 138 -11.98 2.17 4.82
N LEU A 139 -13.18 2.26 4.28
CA LEU A 139 -13.48 3.03 3.09
C LEU A 139 -13.77 4.49 3.50
N LEU A 140 -13.03 5.44 2.96
CA LEU A 140 -13.34 6.86 3.05
C LEU A 140 -14.10 7.30 1.81
N GLN A 141 -15.12 8.13 2.02
CA GLN A 141 -15.98 8.69 0.98
C GLN A 141 -15.97 10.23 1.06
N GLU A 142 -16.56 10.87 0.07
CA GLU A 142 -16.70 12.34 0.05
C GLU A 142 -17.33 12.85 1.34
N GLY A 143 -16.69 13.86 1.93
CA GLY A 143 -17.08 14.43 3.21
C GLY A 143 -16.36 13.86 4.43
N ASP A 144 -15.80 12.66 4.34
CA ASP A 144 -15.07 12.06 5.45
C ASP A 144 -13.84 12.86 5.85
N ILE A 145 -13.65 13.03 7.17
CA ILE A 145 -12.54 13.79 7.75
C ILE A 145 -11.69 12.89 8.61
N GLN A 146 -10.37 13.05 8.49
CA GLN A 146 -9.37 12.33 9.26
C GLN A 146 -8.39 13.28 9.92
N GLN A 147 -8.11 13.05 11.19
CA GLN A 147 -7.05 13.74 11.93
C GLN A 147 -5.68 13.17 11.58
N ILE A 148 -4.70 14.03 11.51
CA ILE A 148 -3.28 13.67 11.31
C ILE A 148 -2.53 14.04 12.59
N ARG A 149 -2.07 13.03 13.32
CA ARG A 149 -1.21 13.21 14.49
C ARG A 149 0.25 13.00 14.10
N PRO A 150 1.18 13.85 14.54
CA PRO A 150 2.58 13.74 14.12
C PRO A 150 3.29 12.53 14.73
N GLY A 151 4.24 11.96 13.96
CA GLY A 151 5.08 10.85 14.36
C GLY A 151 4.36 9.51 14.28
N ASP A 152 4.81 8.55 15.06
CA ASP A 152 4.35 7.15 15.11
C ASP A 152 2.92 6.97 15.62
N ARG A 153 2.31 8.02 16.16
CA ARG A 153 0.91 8.01 16.60
C ARG A 153 -0.10 7.91 15.45
N TYR A 154 0.35 8.15 14.22
CA TYR A 154 -0.48 8.08 13.04
C TYR A 154 0.34 7.58 11.86
N ILE A 155 0.46 6.26 11.78
CA ILE A 155 1.05 5.57 10.63
C ILE A 155 -0.10 5.10 9.76
N HIS A 156 -0.12 5.52 8.51
CA HIS A 156 -1.21 5.19 7.62
C HIS A 156 -0.79 5.03 6.16
N SER A 157 -1.70 4.45 5.36
CA SER A 157 -1.70 4.57 3.91
C SER A 157 -3.08 5.01 3.44
N LEU A 158 -3.12 5.75 2.34
CA LEU A 158 -4.34 6.22 1.71
C LEU A 158 -4.32 5.82 0.24
N PHE A 159 -5.04 4.75 -0.09
CA PHE A 159 -5.09 4.22 -1.46
C PHE A 159 -6.31 4.75 -2.20
N HIS A 160 -6.08 5.67 -3.14
CA HIS A 160 -7.14 6.30 -3.91
C HIS A 160 -7.77 5.34 -4.92
N LEU A 161 -9.10 5.25 -4.91
CA LEU A 161 -9.86 4.32 -5.75
C LEU A 161 -10.29 4.96 -7.06
N ASP A 162 -10.69 6.22 -7.01
CA ASP A 162 -11.21 6.96 -8.15
C ASP A 162 -10.11 7.77 -8.86
N LYS A 163 -10.35 8.12 -10.12
CA LYS A 163 -9.39 8.86 -10.97
C LYS A 163 -10.09 10.01 -11.70
N PRO A 164 -9.87 11.26 -11.26
CA PRO A 164 -9.11 11.66 -10.08
C PRO A 164 -9.90 11.48 -8.79
N SER A 165 -9.20 11.48 -7.66
CA SER A 165 -9.75 11.82 -6.36
C SER A 165 -9.11 13.11 -5.86
N ALA A 166 -9.70 13.76 -4.85
CA ALA A 166 -9.13 14.98 -4.29
C ALA A 166 -9.34 15.06 -2.78
N THR A 167 -8.31 15.55 -2.07
CA THR A 167 -8.35 15.77 -0.63
C THR A 167 -7.95 17.19 -0.28
N ILE A 168 -8.69 17.82 0.65
CA ILE A 168 -8.28 19.09 1.29
C ILE A 168 -7.55 18.75 2.58
N THR A 169 -6.35 19.29 2.74
CA THR A 169 -5.52 19.07 3.94
C THR A 169 -5.22 20.39 4.62
N VAL A 170 -5.57 20.48 5.89
CA VAL A 170 -5.17 21.55 6.81
C VAL A 170 -4.00 21.01 7.63
N ARG A 171 -2.84 21.66 7.55
CA ARG A 171 -1.64 21.13 8.20
C ARG A 171 -0.71 22.21 8.72
N THR A 172 -0.04 21.95 9.85
CA THR A 172 1.07 22.77 10.31
C THR A 172 2.28 22.58 9.39
N TYR A 173 3.27 23.47 9.52
CA TYR A 173 4.58 23.18 8.95
C TYR A 173 5.23 21.98 9.65
N ALA A 174 6.26 21.42 9.03
CA ALA A 174 6.99 20.28 9.62
C ALA A 174 7.54 20.65 11.02
N ILE A 175 7.28 19.75 11.98
CA ILE A 175 7.74 19.89 13.38
C ILE A 175 9.13 19.23 13.47
N PRO A 176 10.22 19.98 13.70
CA PRO A 176 11.58 19.42 13.67
C PRO A 176 11.80 18.26 14.65
N SER A 177 11.18 18.30 15.83
CA SER A 177 11.27 17.22 16.82
C SER A 177 10.52 15.94 16.44
N ARG A 178 9.78 15.95 15.31
CA ARG A 178 9.05 14.83 14.74
C ARG A 178 9.67 14.31 13.45
N MET A 179 10.87 14.76 13.13
CA MET A 179 11.67 14.23 12.05
C MET A 179 12.58 13.10 12.57
N PRO A 180 12.92 12.11 11.72
CA PRO A 180 12.51 11.97 10.34
C PRO A 180 11.06 11.52 10.18
N GLN A 181 10.49 11.81 9.01
CA GLN A 181 9.19 11.28 8.61
C GLN A 181 9.41 9.92 7.92
N TYR A 182 9.20 8.84 8.65
CA TYR A 182 9.43 7.49 8.12
C TYR A 182 8.35 7.04 7.13
N SER A 183 8.80 6.30 6.10
CA SER A 183 8.01 5.40 5.28
C SER A 183 8.28 3.95 5.69
N TYR A 184 7.26 3.10 5.61
CA TYR A 184 7.31 1.73 6.14
C TYR A 184 7.19 0.72 5.00
N LEU A 185 8.11 -0.22 4.96
CA LEU A 185 8.13 -1.35 4.03
C LEU A 185 7.69 -2.61 4.77
N LYS A 186 6.46 -3.05 4.50
CA LYS A 186 5.95 -4.28 5.12
C LYS A 186 6.83 -5.48 4.82
N PRO A 187 6.99 -6.41 5.77
CA PRO A 187 6.48 -6.31 7.14
C PRO A 187 7.45 -5.69 8.14
N HIS A 188 8.72 -5.37 7.79
CA HIS A 188 9.78 -5.27 8.80
C HIS A 188 10.60 -3.99 8.83
N LEU A 189 10.49 -3.10 7.86
CA LEU A 189 11.42 -1.99 7.75
C LEU A 189 10.70 -0.63 7.76
N ALA A 190 11.39 0.38 8.30
CA ALA A 190 11.06 1.79 8.14
C ALA A 190 12.30 2.57 7.72
N TYR A 191 12.14 3.50 6.80
CA TYR A 191 13.23 4.33 6.30
C TYR A 191 12.77 5.78 6.10
N ASP A 192 13.72 6.71 6.17
CA ASP A 192 13.51 8.11 5.85
C ASP A 192 13.57 8.33 4.33
N PRO A 193 12.45 8.58 3.64
CA PRO A 193 12.42 8.75 2.19
C PRO A 193 13.08 10.06 1.73
N PHE A 194 13.31 10.99 2.65
CA PHE A 194 13.94 12.27 2.36
C PHE A 194 15.46 12.26 2.60
N PHE A 195 15.96 11.23 3.26
CA PHE A 195 17.40 11.02 3.44
C PHE A 195 18.04 10.53 2.14
N LYS A 196 18.73 11.46 1.46
CA LYS A 196 19.40 11.20 0.19
C LYS A 196 20.91 11.25 0.37
N GLU A 197 21.48 10.18 0.89
CA GLU A 197 22.93 10.04 0.98
C GLU A 197 23.47 9.65 -0.41
N GLN A 198 24.31 10.56 -0.98
CA GLN A 198 24.77 10.44 -2.36
C GLN A 198 25.60 9.17 -2.61
N THR A 199 26.38 8.75 -1.62
CA THR A 199 27.23 7.54 -1.72
C THR A 199 26.37 6.30 -1.84
N ILE A 200 25.30 6.17 -1.02
CA ILE A 200 24.36 5.03 -1.11
C ILE A 200 23.69 5.00 -2.48
N MET A 201 23.23 6.15 -2.96
CA MET A 201 22.61 6.26 -4.28
C MET A 201 23.56 5.82 -5.41
N LYS A 202 24.83 6.27 -5.36
CA LYS A 202 25.82 5.91 -6.39
C LYS A 202 26.23 4.44 -6.32
N LYS A 203 26.32 3.87 -5.13
CA LYS A 203 26.54 2.43 -4.93
C LYS A 203 25.40 1.61 -5.54
N ALA A 204 24.13 1.95 -5.26
CA ALA A 204 22.98 1.28 -5.86
C ALA A 204 22.96 1.41 -7.40
N GLN A 205 23.28 2.60 -7.94
CA GLN A 205 23.39 2.81 -9.39
C GLN A 205 24.51 1.96 -10.01
N SER A 206 25.66 1.78 -9.33
CA SER A 206 26.75 0.93 -9.81
C SER A 206 26.35 -0.55 -9.87
N VAL A 207 25.59 -1.03 -8.87
CA VAL A 207 25.00 -2.39 -8.88
C VAL A 207 24.08 -2.58 -10.08
N SER A 208 23.19 -1.60 -10.33
CA SER A 208 22.31 -1.61 -11.49
C SER A 208 23.10 -1.72 -12.79
N LEU A 209 24.17 -0.95 -12.93
CA LEU A 209 25.05 -1.00 -14.12
C LEU A 209 25.72 -2.38 -14.29
N LEU A 210 26.34 -2.90 -13.23
CA LEU A 210 27.02 -4.21 -13.27
C LEU A 210 26.10 -5.35 -13.70
N LEU A 211 24.87 -5.36 -13.17
CA LEU A 211 23.88 -6.38 -13.48
C LEU A 211 23.32 -6.21 -14.91
N SER A 212 23.03 -4.98 -15.34
CA SER A 212 22.53 -4.69 -16.68
C SER A 212 23.56 -5.03 -17.77
N MET A 213 24.85 -4.81 -17.51
CA MET A 213 25.94 -5.16 -18.42
C MET A 213 26.31 -6.64 -18.37
N GLN A 214 25.75 -7.42 -17.44
CA GLN A 214 26.15 -8.80 -17.18
C GLN A 214 27.67 -8.94 -17.01
N HIS A 215 28.28 -8.01 -16.24
CA HIS A 215 29.72 -7.96 -16.08
C HIS A 215 30.24 -9.28 -15.47
N PRO A 216 31.29 -9.93 -16.03
CA PRO A 216 31.75 -11.23 -15.57
C PRO A 216 32.13 -11.31 -14.08
N GLN A 217 32.63 -10.21 -13.51
CA GLN A 217 32.98 -10.10 -12.08
C GLN A 217 31.88 -9.33 -11.30
N GLY A 218 30.70 -9.11 -11.88
CA GLY A 218 29.66 -8.26 -11.27
C GLY A 218 29.21 -8.76 -9.90
N ASP A 219 28.95 -10.05 -9.77
CA ASP A 219 28.51 -10.63 -8.49
C ASP A 219 29.62 -10.57 -7.42
N GLU A 220 30.90 -10.69 -7.80
CA GLU A 220 32.03 -10.54 -6.88
C GLU A 220 32.16 -9.10 -6.39
N MET A 221 32.10 -8.13 -7.30
CA MET A 221 32.14 -6.70 -6.95
C MET A 221 30.98 -6.30 -6.05
N ILE A 222 29.80 -6.90 -6.23
CA ILE A 222 28.64 -6.65 -5.36
C ILE A 222 28.87 -7.25 -3.97
N ARG A 223 29.47 -8.44 -3.86
CA ARG A 223 29.85 -9.03 -2.55
C ARG A 223 30.87 -8.17 -1.82
N GLU A 224 31.92 -7.71 -2.48
CA GLU A 224 32.91 -6.78 -1.91
C GLU A 224 32.25 -5.48 -1.43
N LEU A 225 31.26 -4.96 -2.18
CA LEU A 225 30.49 -3.80 -1.79
C LEU A 225 29.66 -4.06 -0.52
N ILE A 226 29.02 -5.23 -0.40
CA ILE A 226 28.27 -5.64 0.80
C ILE A 226 29.21 -5.72 2.01
N ASP A 227 30.40 -6.30 1.85
CA ASP A 227 31.39 -6.42 2.93
C ASP A 227 31.86 -5.06 3.45
N ALA A 228 31.96 -4.07 2.57
CA ALA A 228 32.37 -2.70 2.90
C ALA A 228 31.22 -1.78 3.32
N SER A 229 29.98 -2.30 3.44
CA SER A 229 28.78 -1.48 3.67
C SER A 229 28.16 -1.71 5.05
N ASP A 230 27.43 -0.71 5.56
CA ASP A 230 26.49 -0.86 6.65
C ASP A 230 25.18 -1.53 6.17
N PHE A 231 24.29 -1.85 7.11
CA PHE A 231 23.04 -2.57 6.80
C PHE A 231 22.11 -1.76 5.89
N GLN A 232 21.98 -0.44 6.10
CA GLN A 232 21.14 0.40 5.25
C GLN A 232 21.64 0.41 3.80
N THR A 233 22.94 0.59 3.60
CA THR A 233 23.55 0.54 2.27
C THR A 233 23.36 -0.84 1.64
N THR A 234 23.56 -1.91 2.40
CA THR A 234 23.36 -3.30 1.96
C THR A 234 21.91 -3.55 1.56
N PHE A 235 20.93 -3.03 2.31
CA PHE A 235 19.51 -3.08 1.91
C PHE A 235 19.29 -2.47 0.52
N HIS A 236 19.79 -1.25 0.25
CA HIS A 236 19.64 -0.59 -1.05
C HIS A 236 20.35 -1.35 -2.19
N VAL A 237 21.50 -1.96 -1.91
CA VAL A 237 22.21 -2.83 -2.85
C VAL A 237 21.37 -4.06 -3.19
N LEU A 238 20.82 -4.72 -2.18
CA LEU A 238 20.00 -5.92 -2.36
C LEU A 238 18.63 -5.60 -2.99
N ASP A 239 18.00 -4.48 -2.63
CA ASP A 239 16.75 -4.02 -3.29
C ASP A 239 16.96 -3.77 -4.79
N THR A 240 18.09 -3.14 -5.16
CA THR A 240 18.47 -2.95 -6.56
C THR A 240 18.71 -4.27 -7.28
N ALA A 241 19.44 -5.20 -6.64
CA ALA A 241 19.70 -6.52 -7.19
C ALA A 241 18.42 -7.35 -7.33
N PHE A 242 17.52 -7.31 -6.33
CA PHE A 242 16.23 -7.99 -6.37
C PHE A 242 15.39 -7.53 -7.55
N ARG A 243 15.23 -6.21 -7.71
CA ARG A 243 14.47 -5.63 -8.83
C ARG A 243 14.99 -6.05 -10.20
N GLN A 244 16.29 -6.22 -10.37
CA GLN A 244 16.87 -6.61 -11.66
C GLN A 244 16.90 -8.12 -11.89
N LEU A 245 17.19 -8.90 -10.85
CA LEU A 245 17.38 -10.34 -10.97
C LEU A 245 16.08 -11.14 -10.78
N CYS A 246 15.14 -10.64 -9.97
CA CYS A 246 13.96 -11.41 -9.56
C CYS A 246 12.65 -10.95 -10.21
N THR A 247 12.65 -9.81 -10.94
CA THR A 247 11.42 -9.30 -11.58
C THR A 247 11.42 -9.45 -13.10
N ASN A 248 12.32 -10.25 -13.65
CA ASN A 248 12.41 -10.48 -15.09
C ASN A 248 11.25 -11.38 -15.56
N GLU A 249 10.34 -10.82 -16.33
CA GLU A 249 9.15 -11.49 -16.85
C GLU A 249 9.50 -12.68 -17.78
N LEU A 250 10.61 -12.59 -18.53
CA LEU A 250 11.05 -13.68 -19.39
C LEU A 250 11.57 -14.88 -18.57
N GLU A 251 12.35 -14.66 -17.51
CA GLU A 251 12.77 -15.74 -16.63
C GLU A 251 11.57 -16.43 -15.97
N HIS A 252 10.59 -15.63 -15.52
CA HIS A 252 9.34 -16.15 -14.97
C HIS A 252 8.57 -16.99 -15.99
N ALA A 253 8.42 -16.48 -17.21
CA ALA A 253 7.69 -17.14 -18.30
C ALA A 253 8.31 -18.47 -18.73
N PHE A 254 9.64 -18.54 -18.75
CA PHE A 254 10.37 -19.76 -19.08
C PHE A 254 10.69 -20.63 -17.86
N GLN A 255 10.15 -20.31 -16.69
CA GLN A 255 10.40 -20.98 -15.41
C GLN A 255 11.90 -21.08 -15.06
N LEU A 256 12.68 -20.09 -15.50
CA LEU A 256 14.09 -19.99 -15.18
C LEU A 256 14.27 -19.40 -13.79
N SER A 257 15.22 -19.92 -13.04
CA SER A 257 15.50 -19.46 -11.66
C SER A 257 16.88 -18.85 -11.50
N THR A 258 17.57 -18.55 -12.60
CA THR A 258 18.97 -18.10 -12.58
C THR A 258 19.13 -16.78 -11.82
N GLY A 259 18.28 -15.81 -12.07
CA GLY A 259 18.29 -14.52 -11.38
C GLY A 259 18.01 -14.68 -9.88
N ARG A 260 17.02 -15.49 -9.52
CA ARG A 260 16.69 -15.78 -8.10
C ARG A 260 17.83 -16.50 -7.40
N GLN A 261 18.51 -17.44 -8.05
CA GLN A 261 19.67 -18.15 -7.48
C GLN A 261 20.83 -17.18 -7.21
N ARG A 262 21.13 -16.29 -8.17
CA ARG A 262 22.15 -15.25 -7.99
C ARG A 262 21.80 -14.31 -6.83
N PHE A 263 20.55 -13.85 -6.78
CA PHE A 263 20.07 -13.00 -5.68
C PHE A 263 20.19 -13.70 -4.32
N ASN A 264 19.80 -14.96 -4.22
CA ASN A 264 19.91 -15.72 -2.97
C ASN A 264 21.37 -15.86 -2.53
N ALA A 265 22.32 -16.03 -3.45
CA ALA A 265 23.74 -16.06 -3.11
C ALA A 265 24.26 -14.72 -2.56
N LEU A 266 23.77 -13.57 -3.07
CA LEU A 266 24.07 -12.24 -2.52
C LEU A 266 23.42 -12.05 -1.13
N LEU A 267 22.21 -12.55 -0.94
CA LEU A 267 21.49 -12.49 0.34
C LEU A 267 22.20 -13.31 1.42
N GLU A 268 22.65 -14.53 1.12
CA GLU A 268 23.43 -15.35 2.04
C GLU A 268 24.78 -14.69 2.40
N HIS A 269 25.41 -14.03 1.43
CA HIS A 269 26.63 -13.27 1.70
C HIS A 269 26.36 -12.08 2.65
N ALA A 270 25.27 -11.36 2.43
CA ALA A 270 24.84 -10.28 3.32
C ALA A 270 24.48 -10.80 4.73
N ARG A 271 23.90 -12.00 4.83
CA ARG A 271 23.61 -12.66 6.12
C ARG A 271 24.89 -12.98 6.90
N ALA A 272 25.93 -13.46 6.22
CA ALA A 272 27.23 -13.68 6.84
C ALA A 272 27.82 -12.38 7.41
N ARG A 273 27.55 -11.22 6.77
CA ARG A 273 28.03 -9.89 7.19
C ARG A 273 27.20 -9.23 8.29
N HIS A 274 25.85 -9.28 8.19
CA HIS A 274 24.92 -8.51 9.02
C HIS A 274 24.07 -9.37 9.97
N GLY A 275 24.19 -10.70 9.89
CA GLY A 275 23.48 -11.63 10.78
C GLY A 275 21.97 -11.60 10.60
N GLU A 276 21.23 -11.73 11.72
CA GLU A 276 19.78 -11.85 11.77
C GLU A 276 19.02 -10.66 11.17
N LEU A 277 19.63 -9.47 11.07
CA LEU A 277 18.97 -8.33 10.40
C LEU A 277 18.66 -8.65 8.93
N THR A 278 19.47 -9.48 8.28
CA THR A 278 19.25 -9.87 6.89
C THR A 278 18.02 -10.76 6.73
N ASP A 279 17.62 -11.51 7.76
CA ASP A 279 16.43 -12.38 7.74
C ASP A 279 15.12 -11.60 7.61
N LEU A 280 15.15 -10.31 7.91
CA LEU A 280 14.02 -9.41 7.74
C LEU A 280 13.77 -9.01 6.27
N LEU A 281 14.75 -9.16 5.38
CA LEU A 281 14.70 -8.66 4.01
C LEU A 281 13.86 -9.52 3.05
N PRO A 282 13.93 -10.87 3.05
CA PRO A 282 13.15 -11.69 2.13
C PRO A 282 11.64 -11.41 2.18
N PRO A 283 10.98 -11.36 3.36
CA PRO A 283 9.56 -11.03 3.43
C PRO A 283 9.23 -9.63 2.89
N VAL A 284 10.14 -8.66 3.04
CA VAL A 284 9.96 -7.30 2.50
C VAL A 284 10.01 -7.32 0.98
N PHE A 285 10.98 -8.01 0.38
CA PHE A 285 11.08 -8.12 -1.08
C PHE A 285 9.91 -8.91 -1.68
N ASP A 286 9.47 -9.99 -1.05
CA ASP A 286 8.31 -10.76 -1.49
C ASP A 286 7.03 -9.93 -1.45
N GLU A 287 6.84 -9.11 -0.41
CA GLU A 287 5.68 -8.19 -0.32
C GLU A 287 5.75 -7.08 -1.38
N GLN A 288 6.92 -6.48 -1.62
CA GLN A 288 7.10 -5.51 -2.70
C GLN A 288 6.77 -6.12 -4.07
N GLN A 289 7.22 -7.36 -4.32
CA GLN A 289 6.91 -8.09 -5.56
C GLN A 289 5.41 -8.33 -5.71
N ARG A 290 4.74 -8.77 -4.63
CA ARG A 290 3.28 -8.96 -4.60
C ARG A 290 2.54 -7.66 -4.93
N GLN A 291 2.90 -6.57 -4.27
CA GLN A 291 2.29 -5.25 -4.51
C GLN A 291 2.50 -4.80 -5.96
N SER A 292 3.71 -4.91 -6.48
CA SER A 292 4.03 -4.57 -7.86
C SER A 292 3.18 -5.36 -8.86
N ASN A 293 3.00 -6.67 -8.64
CA ASN A 293 2.20 -7.54 -9.48
C ASN A 293 0.72 -7.10 -9.51
N ILE A 294 0.13 -6.77 -8.35
CA ILE A 294 -1.26 -6.31 -8.28
C ILE A 294 -1.41 -4.93 -8.92
N ILE A 295 -0.48 -4.00 -8.67
CA ILE A 295 -0.50 -2.65 -9.26
C ILE A 295 -0.42 -2.73 -10.79
N LYS A 296 0.47 -3.55 -11.34
CA LYS A 296 0.58 -3.76 -12.81
C LYS A 296 -0.74 -4.24 -13.40
N ARG A 297 -1.40 -5.24 -12.78
CA ARG A 297 -2.71 -5.73 -13.21
C ARG A 297 -3.77 -4.63 -13.15
N ARG A 298 -3.83 -3.90 -12.03
CA ARG A 298 -4.78 -2.80 -11.87
C ARG A 298 -4.58 -1.67 -12.89
N THR A 299 -3.37 -1.48 -13.41
CA THR A 299 -3.08 -0.45 -14.41
C THR A 299 -3.75 -0.75 -15.77
N VAL A 300 -3.89 -2.02 -16.14
CA VAL A 300 -4.45 -2.45 -17.43
C VAL A 300 -5.95 -2.74 -17.37
N ILE A 301 -6.53 -2.85 -16.18
CA ILE A 301 -7.98 -3.02 -15.98
C ILE A 301 -8.66 -1.66 -15.97
N THR A 302 -9.76 -1.54 -16.71
CA THR A 302 -10.55 -0.30 -16.86
C THR A 302 -11.81 -0.28 -16.00
N GLU A 303 -12.43 -1.44 -15.79
CA GLU A 303 -13.69 -1.58 -15.05
C GLU A 303 -13.50 -1.15 -13.58
N PRO A 304 -14.30 -0.17 -13.09
CA PRO A 304 -14.15 0.38 -11.74
C PRO A 304 -14.26 -0.67 -10.63
N GLU A 305 -15.17 -1.64 -10.78
CA GLU A 305 -15.42 -2.71 -9.84
C GLU A 305 -14.20 -3.65 -9.71
N HIS A 306 -13.63 -4.06 -10.84
CA HIS A 306 -12.44 -4.90 -10.86
C HIS A 306 -11.22 -4.13 -10.32
N ARG A 307 -11.10 -2.84 -10.62
CA ARG A 307 -10.06 -1.97 -10.03
C ARG A 307 -10.21 -1.85 -8.53
N PHE A 308 -11.44 -1.77 -8.01
CA PHE A 308 -11.73 -1.79 -6.59
C PHE A 308 -11.34 -3.12 -5.96
N PHE A 309 -11.74 -4.24 -6.57
CA PHE A 309 -11.37 -5.58 -6.08
C PHE A 309 -9.85 -5.76 -5.98
N LEU A 310 -9.09 -5.40 -7.04
CA LEU A 310 -7.63 -5.45 -7.00
C LEU A 310 -7.03 -4.53 -5.91
N ALA A 311 -7.66 -3.39 -5.63
CA ALA A 311 -7.25 -2.52 -4.53
C ALA A 311 -7.52 -3.16 -3.16
N LEU A 312 -8.62 -3.91 -3.00
CA LEU A 312 -8.87 -4.69 -1.79
C LEU A 312 -7.79 -5.76 -1.59
N LEU A 313 -7.47 -6.55 -2.62
CA LEU A 313 -6.41 -7.57 -2.57
C LEU A 313 -5.04 -6.99 -2.21
N LEU A 314 -4.79 -5.74 -2.58
CA LEU A 314 -3.55 -5.05 -2.28
C LEU A 314 -3.45 -4.59 -0.81
N ASN A 315 -4.55 -4.08 -0.26
CA ASN A 315 -4.56 -3.33 1.01
C ASN A 315 -5.19 -4.11 2.18
N VAL A 316 -6.00 -5.13 1.92
CA VAL A 316 -6.75 -5.87 2.95
C VAL A 316 -6.19 -7.28 3.08
N PRO A 317 -5.61 -7.65 4.22
CA PRO A 317 -4.95 -8.96 4.37
C PRO A 317 -5.89 -10.10 4.78
N GLU A 318 -7.16 -9.80 5.09
CA GLU A 318 -8.10 -10.78 5.63
C GLU A 318 -9.43 -10.76 4.85
N ARG A 319 -9.99 -11.96 4.61
CA ARG A 319 -11.25 -12.12 3.89
C ARG A 319 -12.42 -11.35 4.54
N ALA A 320 -12.51 -11.35 5.86
CA ALA A 320 -13.60 -10.67 6.58
C ALA A 320 -13.61 -9.16 6.31
N GLY A 321 -12.43 -8.53 6.35
CA GLY A 321 -12.26 -7.12 6.03
C GLY A 321 -12.56 -6.82 4.55
N LEU A 322 -12.14 -7.71 3.64
CA LEU A 322 -12.44 -7.58 2.22
C LEU A 322 -13.96 -7.61 1.98
N LEU A 323 -14.68 -8.62 2.49
CA LEU A 323 -16.13 -8.74 2.34
C LEU A 323 -16.88 -7.58 2.99
N GLU A 324 -16.38 -7.07 4.12
CA GLU A 324 -16.98 -5.89 4.77
C GLU A 324 -16.87 -4.63 3.89
N LEU A 325 -15.72 -4.37 3.27
CA LEU A 325 -15.56 -3.21 2.38
C LEU A 325 -16.37 -3.37 1.09
N VAL A 326 -16.54 -4.60 0.57
CA VAL A 326 -17.46 -4.88 -0.54
C VAL A 326 -18.89 -4.53 -0.13
N ARG A 327 -19.35 -4.98 1.04
CA ARG A 327 -20.70 -4.66 1.57
C ARG A 327 -20.92 -3.16 1.73
N GLN A 328 -19.91 -2.42 2.23
CA GLN A 328 -20.01 -0.96 2.40
C GLN A 328 -20.15 -0.24 1.06
N ARG A 329 -19.47 -0.70 0.02
CA ARG A 329 -19.53 -0.07 -1.30
C ARG A 329 -20.74 -0.52 -2.14
N TYR A 330 -21.22 -1.75 -1.94
CA TYR A 330 -22.33 -2.37 -2.68
C TYR A 330 -23.34 -2.98 -1.70
N PRO A 331 -24.09 -2.12 -0.96
CA PRO A 331 -24.95 -2.57 0.15
C PRO A 331 -26.15 -3.43 -0.30
N GLU A 332 -26.53 -3.37 -1.59
CA GLU A 332 -27.68 -4.10 -2.15
C GLU A 332 -27.29 -5.51 -2.66
N SER A 333 -26.01 -5.87 -2.63
CA SER A 333 -25.49 -7.12 -3.18
C SER A 333 -24.89 -8.02 -2.09
N ASP A 334 -24.97 -9.34 -2.28
CA ASP A 334 -24.20 -10.27 -1.44
C ASP A 334 -22.70 -10.10 -1.73
N PRO A 335 -21.85 -9.88 -0.74
CA PRO A 335 -20.44 -9.60 -0.97
C PRO A 335 -19.65 -10.81 -1.49
N VAL A 336 -20.06 -12.06 -1.18
CA VAL A 336 -19.39 -13.27 -1.68
C VAL A 336 -19.73 -13.44 -3.16
N GLU A 337 -21.01 -13.39 -3.52
CA GLU A 337 -21.45 -13.48 -4.92
C GLU A 337 -20.81 -12.37 -5.77
N THR A 338 -20.78 -11.15 -5.26
CA THR A 338 -20.13 -10.02 -5.96
C THR A 338 -18.65 -10.28 -6.24
N VAL A 339 -17.90 -10.85 -5.29
CA VAL A 339 -16.48 -11.19 -5.49
C VAL A 339 -16.35 -12.34 -6.49
N LEU A 340 -17.23 -13.33 -6.46
CA LEU A 340 -17.21 -14.45 -7.40
C LEU A 340 -17.46 -13.98 -8.84
N ASP A 341 -18.44 -13.10 -9.05
CA ASP A 341 -18.72 -12.52 -10.37
C ASP A 341 -17.49 -11.78 -10.92
N TRP A 342 -16.84 -10.94 -10.10
CA TRP A 342 -15.62 -10.23 -10.51
C TRP A 342 -14.47 -11.19 -10.84
N VAL A 343 -14.31 -12.26 -10.06
CA VAL A 343 -13.25 -13.25 -10.30
C VAL A 343 -13.53 -14.03 -11.56
N ASP A 344 -14.77 -14.41 -11.82
CA ASP A 344 -15.17 -15.11 -13.05
C ASP A 344 -14.87 -14.25 -14.29
N GLU A 345 -15.24 -12.95 -14.27
CA GLU A 345 -14.94 -12.02 -15.36
C GLU A 345 -13.43 -11.80 -15.54
N LEU A 346 -12.68 -11.65 -14.45
CA LEU A 346 -11.22 -11.50 -14.47
C LEU A 346 -10.53 -12.78 -14.97
N SER A 347 -11.08 -13.96 -14.70
CA SER A 347 -10.54 -15.23 -15.19
C SER A 347 -10.55 -15.34 -16.71
N ARG A 348 -11.49 -14.65 -17.36
CA ARG A 348 -11.63 -14.58 -18.84
C ARG A 348 -10.89 -13.39 -19.47
N THR A 349 -10.38 -12.47 -18.63
CA THR A 349 -9.69 -11.28 -19.09
C THR A 349 -8.23 -11.58 -19.38
N LYS A 350 -7.81 -11.35 -20.64
CA LYS A 350 -6.41 -11.48 -21.06
C LYS A 350 -5.74 -10.11 -21.14
N VAL A 351 -4.50 -10.05 -20.65
CA VAL A 351 -3.67 -8.85 -20.78
C VAL A 351 -2.84 -8.96 -22.04
N PHE A 352 -2.99 -7.99 -22.95
CA PHE A 352 -2.21 -7.95 -24.18
C PHE A 352 -0.71 -7.87 -23.86
N GLY A 353 0.06 -8.76 -24.47
CA GLY A 353 1.52 -8.85 -24.26
C GLY A 353 1.96 -9.58 -22.97
N SER A 354 1.02 -10.05 -22.12
CA SER A 354 1.32 -10.94 -21.01
C SER A 354 1.42 -12.39 -21.48
N LEU A 355 2.30 -13.15 -20.83
CA LEU A 355 2.42 -14.61 -21.01
C LEU A 355 1.48 -15.39 -20.09
N GLU A 356 0.81 -14.72 -19.17
CA GLU A 356 -0.21 -15.32 -18.31
C GLU A 356 -1.51 -15.59 -19.09
N SER A 357 -2.19 -16.68 -18.77
CA SER A 357 -3.42 -17.10 -19.44
C SER A 357 -4.60 -16.12 -19.18
N ASN A 358 -4.60 -15.48 -18.03
CA ASN A 358 -5.59 -14.50 -17.59
C ASN A 358 -5.01 -13.52 -16.56
N ILE A 359 -5.82 -12.54 -16.15
CA ILE A 359 -5.40 -11.51 -15.18
C ILE A 359 -5.20 -12.07 -13.76
N LEU A 360 -5.79 -13.23 -13.44
CA LEU A 360 -5.62 -13.88 -12.14
C LEU A 360 -4.24 -14.55 -12.01
N GLY A 361 -3.60 -14.89 -13.15
CA GLY A 361 -2.35 -15.64 -13.18
C GLY A 361 -2.56 -17.12 -12.77
N ILE A 362 -3.78 -17.64 -12.86
CA ILE A 362 -4.11 -19.04 -12.58
C ILE A 362 -4.42 -19.72 -13.91
N GLN A 363 -3.59 -20.70 -14.26
CA GLN A 363 -3.79 -21.47 -15.49
C GLN A 363 -5.02 -22.37 -15.37
N ASP A 364 -5.74 -22.54 -16.48
CA ASP A 364 -6.92 -23.43 -16.56
C ASP A 364 -7.98 -23.18 -15.48
N PHE A 365 -8.22 -21.90 -15.17
CA PHE A 365 -9.27 -21.50 -14.22
C PHE A 365 -10.63 -21.98 -14.69
N ASP A 366 -11.36 -22.68 -13.82
CA ASP A 366 -12.65 -23.33 -14.12
C ASP A 366 -13.68 -23.17 -12.98
N ASP A 367 -14.88 -23.74 -13.15
CA ASP A 367 -15.97 -23.70 -12.17
C ASP A 367 -15.56 -24.26 -10.80
N LEU A 368 -14.62 -25.22 -10.76
CA LEU A 368 -14.12 -25.76 -9.49
C LEU A 368 -13.28 -24.74 -8.71
N HIS A 369 -12.58 -23.84 -9.42
CA HIS A 369 -11.88 -22.73 -8.79
C HIS A 369 -12.87 -21.71 -8.16
N LEU A 370 -13.98 -21.43 -8.85
CA LEU A 370 -15.03 -20.55 -8.29
C LEU A 370 -15.70 -21.19 -7.07
N PHE A 371 -16.05 -22.48 -7.15
CA PHE A 371 -16.58 -23.24 -6.01
C PHE A 371 -15.62 -23.25 -4.82
N ALA A 372 -14.34 -23.51 -5.05
CA ALA A 372 -13.33 -23.50 -4.01
C ALA A 372 -13.16 -22.08 -3.41
N LEU A 373 -13.12 -21.04 -4.25
CA LEU A 373 -13.02 -19.66 -3.81
C LEU A 373 -14.23 -19.27 -2.95
N GLN A 374 -15.45 -19.64 -3.35
CA GLN A 374 -16.66 -19.43 -2.55
C GLN A 374 -16.52 -20.07 -1.17
N GLY A 375 -16.18 -21.36 -1.12
CA GLY A 375 -15.98 -22.06 0.14
C GLY A 375 -14.93 -21.39 1.04
N MET A 376 -13.81 -20.95 0.45
CA MET A 376 -12.76 -20.24 1.18
C MET A 376 -13.24 -18.89 1.70
N LEU A 377 -14.01 -18.10 0.91
CA LEU A 377 -14.60 -16.83 1.33
C LEU A 377 -15.61 -17.01 2.45
N GLU A 378 -16.38 -18.08 2.44
CA GLU A 378 -17.34 -18.44 3.50
C GLU A 378 -16.68 -19.08 4.72
N GLY A 379 -15.43 -19.52 4.60
CA GLY A 379 -14.66 -20.13 5.68
C GLY A 379 -14.87 -21.63 5.82
N ARG A 380 -15.33 -22.28 4.79
CA ARG A 380 -15.44 -23.74 4.74
C ARG A 380 -14.04 -24.38 4.67
N SER A 381 -13.88 -25.50 5.35
CA SER A 381 -12.69 -26.34 5.20
C SER A 381 -12.71 -27.09 3.86
N THR A 382 -11.54 -27.56 3.43
CA THR A 382 -11.44 -28.36 2.19
C THR A 382 -12.31 -29.64 2.26
N GLU A 383 -12.48 -30.23 3.46
CA GLU A 383 -13.34 -31.40 3.63
C GLU A 383 -14.83 -31.07 3.46
N GLU A 384 -15.30 -29.97 4.07
CA GLU A 384 -16.68 -29.48 3.88
C GLU A 384 -16.95 -29.15 2.40
N MET A 385 -15.98 -28.54 1.69
CA MET A 385 -16.11 -28.32 0.26
C MET A 385 -16.16 -29.62 -0.54
N ARG A 386 -15.34 -30.61 -0.17
CA ARG A 386 -15.35 -31.94 -0.79
C ARG A 386 -16.69 -32.66 -0.63
N GLU A 387 -17.30 -32.57 0.55
CA GLU A 387 -18.64 -33.14 0.80
C GLU A 387 -19.72 -32.39 0.01
N GLY A 388 -19.63 -31.04 -0.05
CA GLY A 388 -20.58 -30.18 -0.76
C GLY A 388 -20.65 -30.43 -2.25
N LEU A 389 -19.56 -30.86 -2.91
CA LEU A 389 -19.54 -31.18 -4.35
C LEU A 389 -20.58 -32.20 -4.76
N ALA A 390 -20.94 -33.14 -3.88
CA ALA A 390 -21.96 -34.15 -4.19
C ALA A 390 -23.40 -33.61 -4.21
N ALA A 391 -23.64 -32.50 -3.53
CA ALA A 391 -24.94 -31.84 -3.51
C ALA A 391 -25.13 -30.92 -4.73
N GLU A 392 -24.04 -30.33 -5.25
CA GLU A 392 -24.10 -29.32 -6.31
C GLU A 392 -23.87 -29.89 -7.73
N TYR A 393 -23.14 -30.99 -7.84
CA TYR A 393 -22.77 -31.53 -9.14
C TYR A 393 -23.23 -32.99 -9.35
N PRO A 394 -23.47 -33.43 -10.60
CA PRO A 394 -23.78 -34.84 -10.92
C PRO A 394 -22.67 -35.80 -10.45
N ALA A 395 -23.02 -37.00 -10.00
CA ALA A 395 -22.12 -37.93 -9.32
C ALA A 395 -20.77 -38.18 -10.04
N GLY A 396 -20.79 -38.33 -11.37
CA GLY A 396 -19.56 -38.54 -12.15
C GLY A 396 -18.64 -37.31 -12.16
N GLN A 397 -19.20 -36.09 -12.23
CA GLN A 397 -18.47 -34.84 -12.21
C GLN A 397 -17.96 -34.56 -10.80
N ALA A 398 -18.79 -34.74 -9.77
CA ALA A 398 -18.42 -34.60 -8.38
C ALA A 398 -17.23 -35.48 -7.98
N ALA A 399 -17.15 -36.71 -8.47
CA ALA A 399 -16.03 -37.63 -8.19
C ALA A 399 -14.68 -37.03 -8.72
N SER A 400 -14.66 -36.61 -9.98
CA SER A 400 -13.49 -36.00 -10.58
C SER A 400 -13.08 -34.68 -9.88
N MET A 401 -14.06 -33.85 -9.49
CA MET A 401 -13.81 -32.59 -8.78
C MET A 401 -13.26 -32.84 -7.38
N ARG A 402 -13.70 -33.86 -6.65
CA ARG A 402 -13.16 -34.25 -5.33
C ARG A 402 -11.69 -34.60 -5.35
N GLU A 403 -11.19 -35.20 -6.43
CA GLU A 403 -9.78 -35.53 -6.59
C GLU A 403 -8.92 -34.25 -6.82
N ARG A 404 -9.53 -33.23 -7.41
CA ARG A 404 -8.84 -31.97 -7.80
C ARG A 404 -8.92 -30.88 -6.75
N ILE A 405 -9.90 -30.89 -5.83
CA ILE A 405 -10.22 -29.75 -4.95
C ILE A 405 -9.02 -29.27 -4.12
N GLU A 406 -8.17 -30.19 -3.63
CA GLU A 406 -6.98 -29.84 -2.86
C GLU A 406 -5.97 -29.06 -3.70
N ASN A 407 -5.76 -29.47 -4.96
CA ASN A 407 -4.87 -28.77 -5.88
C ASN A 407 -5.41 -27.38 -6.22
N VAL A 408 -6.72 -27.28 -6.48
CA VAL A 408 -7.40 -26.02 -6.77
C VAL A 408 -7.31 -25.04 -5.58
N CYS A 409 -7.53 -25.51 -4.35
CA CYS A 409 -7.31 -24.71 -3.15
C CYS A 409 -5.85 -24.26 -3.04
N ALA A 410 -4.90 -25.16 -3.35
CA ALA A 410 -3.47 -24.81 -3.34
C ALA A 410 -3.13 -23.78 -4.42
N ASP A 411 -3.70 -23.83 -5.60
CA ASP A 411 -3.52 -22.86 -6.67
C ASP A 411 -4.01 -21.46 -6.24
N LEU A 412 -5.18 -21.37 -5.62
CA LEU A 412 -5.71 -20.14 -5.05
C LEU A 412 -4.80 -19.60 -3.93
N LEU A 413 -4.36 -20.43 -2.98
CA LEU A 413 -3.47 -20.04 -1.88
C LEU A 413 -2.08 -19.61 -2.35
N ASN A 414 -1.59 -20.15 -3.45
CA ASN A 414 -0.28 -19.80 -4.02
C ASN A 414 -0.36 -18.62 -5.00
N SER A 415 -1.58 -18.25 -5.45
CA SER A 415 -1.75 -17.09 -6.32
C SER A 415 -1.26 -15.81 -5.64
N PRO A 416 -0.47 -14.98 -6.33
CA PRO A 416 -0.03 -13.68 -5.81
C PRO A 416 -1.19 -12.77 -5.41
N LEU A 417 -2.37 -12.95 -6.01
CA LEU A 417 -3.56 -12.15 -5.74
C LEU A 417 -4.24 -12.58 -4.43
N PHE A 418 -4.48 -13.88 -4.25
CA PHE A 418 -5.33 -14.38 -3.17
C PHE A 418 -4.57 -14.77 -1.90
N LYS A 419 -3.27 -15.02 -2.01
CA LYS A 419 -2.43 -15.47 -0.89
C LYS A 419 -2.59 -14.63 0.39
N SER A 420 -2.76 -13.31 0.27
CA SER A 420 -2.84 -12.41 1.43
C SER A 420 -4.15 -12.53 2.19
N ILE A 421 -5.28 -12.75 1.49
CA ILE A 421 -6.60 -12.78 2.12
C ILE A 421 -6.92 -14.11 2.79
N PHE A 422 -6.18 -15.18 2.46
CA PHE A 422 -6.38 -16.52 3.02
C PHE A 422 -5.25 -17.00 3.94
N LYS A 423 -4.19 -16.21 4.14
CA LYS A 423 -3.21 -16.52 5.18
C LYS A 423 -3.92 -16.48 6.52
N ALA A 424 -3.90 -17.60 7.24
CA ALA A 424 -4.29 -17.60 8.64
C ALA A 424 -3.42 -16.58 9.39
N SER A 425 -4.06 -15.65 10.11
CA SER A 425 -3.37 -14.83 11.09
C SER A 425 -2.63 -15.79 12.02
N ALA A 426 -1.31 -15.69 12.11
CA ALA A 426 -0.58 -16.47 13.09
C ALA A 426 -1.20 -16.17 14.45
N PRO A 427 -1.59 -17.19 15.26
CA PRO A 427 -2.13 -16.92 16.58
C PRO A 427 -1.12 -16.07 17.34
N LEU A 428 -1.56 -14.95 17.89
CA LEU A 428 -0.80 -14.17 18.84
C LEU A 428 -0.30 -15.17 19.89
N SER A 429 1.01 -15.37 19.96
CA SER A 429 1.61 -16.24 20.98
C SER A 429 1.22 -15.68 22.33
N GLU A 430 0.36 -16.39 23.07
CA GLU A 430 0.14 -16.25 24.50
C GLU A 430 1.45 -16.57 25.24
N THR A 431 2.38 -15.62 25.26
CA THR A 431 3.57 -15.71 26.10
C THR A 431 3.85 -14.34 26.69
N ALA A 432 3.15 -14.04 27.78
CA ALA A 432 3.65 -13.26 28.92
C ALA A 432 2.53 -13.00 29.95
N ALA A 433 1.98 -14.05 30.50
CA ALA A 433 1.24 -13.94 31.77
C ALA A 433 1.67 -15.10 32.66
N SER A 434 2.92 -15.07 33.17
CA SER A 434 3.31 -15.72 34.42
C SER A 434 4.76 -15.35 34.74
N SER A 435 4.93 -14.33 35.55
CA SER A 435 5.89 -14.35 36.67
C SER A 435 5.94 -12.98 37.35
N GLY A 436 5.41 -12.98 38.60
CA GLY A 436 5.94 -12.21 39.71
C GLY A 436 5.74 -10.73 39.75
#